data_2adaa5c6320430303f097ebafb42ea9e
#
_entry.id   2adaa5c6320430303f097ebafb42ea9e
#
_cell.length_a   1.000
_cell.length_b   1.000
_cell.length_c   1.000
_cell.angle_alpha   90.00
_cell.angle_beta   90.00
_cell.angle_gamma   90.00
#
_symmetry.space_group_name_H-M   'P 1'
#
loop_
_entity.id
_entity.type
_entity.pdbx_description
1 polymer ?
#
loop_
_entity_poly.entity_id
_entity_poly.type
_entity_poly.pdbx_seq_one_letter_code
_entity_poly.pdbx_strand_id
1 'polypeptide(L)'
;IIVNPAQRLAFKLKEPHIRALDGLGIALTAPADSTRYIKRRSYRHFSAQKTTLAQLGQLLSGLGQMRLPGLPFAKYAYASAGGLYPVQTYVYLHPDKIEEGVSGIYYFDPRQSCLMPVAPEVELNSGFHAGPNQSIADRAAFTLFMVADMAVISPFYGQEAAWHFSVMEAGTLCHLLEEDAPRYGLGLCQLGMADFSAVASHFQLSPHHRYVHCTVGGAIGQEAASAAALLRDFSTYEKPKETAAPLDMQSYKDAMLRGLRQQLPDYMVPSDLMLATDFPLTANGKLDRQKLQLQGEQIAHQRDGVGPIQVDSALQQRLVALWQEVLGVSHVSAEDDFFSLGGSSIELVRIQQALEAIIGQEIPIVDLFRLPTIADVARYLDEQLH
;
A
#
# COMPACT_ATOMS: atom_id res chain seq x y z
N ILE A 1 8.43 5.17 2.56
CA ILE A 1 7.04 5.65 2.48
C ILE A 1 6.85 6.75 3.51
N ILE A 2 6.36 7.93 3.09
CA ILE A 2 6.05 9.03 4.00
C ILE A 2 4.74 8.68 4.72
N VAL A 3 4.82 8.35 6.02
CA VAL A 3 3.66 7.94 6.83
C VAL A 3 3.08 9.11 7.62
N ASN A 4 3.95 9.99 8.14
CA ASN A 4 3.55 11.12 8.96
C ASN A 4 2.68 12.12 8.17
N PRO A 5 1.46 12.48 8.65
CA PRO A 5 0.54 13.38 7.95
C PRO A 5 1.12 14.77 7.67
N ALA A 6 1.88 15.36 8.61
CA ALA A 6 2.47 16.67 8.43
C ALA A 6 3.58 16.65 7.35
N GLN A 7 4.40 15.59 7.31
CA GLN A 7 5.39 15.39 6.25
C GLN A 7 4.72 15.16 4.89
N ARG A 8 3.62 14.39 4.85
CA ARG A 8 2.82 14.22 3.62
C ARG A 8 2.28 15.54 3.09
N LEU A 9 1.77 16.38 3.98
CA LEU A 9 1.30 17.72 3.62
C LEU A 9 2.45 18.59 3.11
N ALA A 10 3.56 18.67 3.86
CA ALA A 10 4.75 19.41 3.46
C ALA A 10 5.31 18.96 2.10
N PHE A 11 5.28 17.65 1.83
CA PHE A 11 5.68 17.11 0.54
C PHE A 11 4.73 17.56 -0.58
N LYS A 12 3.41 17.52 -0.35
CA LYS A 12 2.42 17.98 -1.33
C LYS A 12 2.52 19.47 -1.62
N LEU A 13 2.82 20.30 -0.61
CA LEU A 13 2.99 21.75 -0.77
C LEU A 13 4.21 22.13 -1.59
N LYS A 14 5.18 21.23 -1.77
CA LYS A 14 6.31 21.41 -2.68
C LYS A 14 5.90 21.22 -4.16
N GLU A 15 4.67 20.82 -4.43
CA GLU A 15 4.15 20.53 -5.79
C GLU A 15 5.10 19.65 -6.64
N PRO A 16 5.52 18.45 -6.11
CA PRO A 16 6.56 17.64 -6.75
C PRO A 16 6.16 17.09 -8.11
N HIS A 17 4.89 17.22 -8.49
CA HIS A 17 4.34 16.85 -9.80
C HIS A 17 4.54 17.94 -10.86
N ILE A 18 4.89 19.18 -10.45
CA ILE A 18 5.17 20.27 -11.38
C ILE A 18 6.63 20.19 -11.81
N ARG A 19 6.85 20.05 -13.11
CA ARG A 19 8.19 20.09 -13.68
C ARG A 19 8.65 21.53 -13.84
N ALA A 20 9.73 21.90 -13.19
CA ALA A 20 10.39 23.18 -13.42
C ALA A 20 11.14 23.11 -14.78
N LEU A 21 10.86 24.06 -15.67
CA LEU A 21 11.54 24.22 -16.96
C LEU A 21 11.94 25.69 -17.11
N ASP A 22 13.13 25.90 -17.65
CA ASP A 22 13.60 27.24 -18.00
C ASP A 22 12.99 27.64 -19.34
N GLY A 23 12.60 28.94 -19.46
CA GLY A 23 12.07 29.51 -20.69
C GLY A 23 10.79 30.31 -20.51
N LEU A 24 10.39 31.00 -21.56
CA LEU A 24 9.14 31.76 -21.61
C LEU A 24 7.98 30.82 -21.96
N GLY A 25 7.03 30.69 -21.05
CA GLY A 25 5.82 29.91 -21.25
C GLY A 25 4.82 30.62 -22.19
N ILE A 26 3.98 29.85 -22.88
CA ILE A 26 2.82 30.35 -23.62
C ILE A 26 1.64 30.38 -22.65
N ALA A 27 1.08 31.55 -22.39
CA ALA A 27 -0.06 31.69 -21.49
C ALA A 27 -1.33 31.09 -22.13
N LEU A 28 -2.08 30.30 -21.33
CA LEU A 28 -3.38 29.75 -21.69
C LEU A 28 -4.47 30.40 -20.85
N THR A 29 -5.65 30.59 -21.44
CA THR A 29 -6.79 31.15 -20.73
C THR A 29 -7.36 30.11 -19.78
N ALA A 30 -7.41 30.41 -18.48
CA ALA A 30 -8.05 29.57 -17.49
C ALA A 30 -9.59 29.72 -17.56
N PRO A 31 -10.37 28.67 -17.22
CA PRO A 31 -11.83 28.76 -17.14
C PRO A 31 -12.23 29.67 -15.98
N ALA A 32 -13.27 30.49 -16.19
CA ALA A 32 -13.79 31.40 -15.17
C ALA A 32 -14.51 30.70 -14.03
N ASP A 33 -15.05 29.49 -14.25
CA ASP A 33 -15.80 28.72 -13.27
C ASP A 33 -14.95 27.64 -12.62
N SER A 34 -14.72 27.77 -11.31
CA SER A 34 -13.99 26.80 -10.48
C SER A 34 -14.91 25.78 -9.78
N THR A 35 -16.23 25.87 -9.94
CA THR A 35 -17.23 25.07 -9.21
C THR A 35 -16.99 23.55 -9.42
N ARG A 36 -16.60 23.17 -10.64
CA ARG A 36 -16.27 21.77 -10.96
C ARG A 36 -15.12 21.23 -10.11
N TYR A 37 -14.08 22.02 -9.89
CA TYR A 37 -12.93 21.62 -9.06
C TYR A 37 -13.28 21.45 -7.60
N ILE A 38 -14.25 22.22 -7.08
CA ILE A 38 -14.70 22.15 -5.70
C ILE A 38 -15.61 20.91 -5.50
N LYS A 39 -16.48 20.60 -6.45
CA LYS A 39 -17.43 19.49 -6.36
C LYS A 39 -16.76 18.13 -6.52
N ARG A 40 -15.80 18.00 -7.46
CA ARG A 40 -15.07 16.75 -7.65
C ARG A 40 -14.02 16.59 -6.55
N ARG A 41 -14.26 15.71 -5.60
CA ARG A 41 -13.33 15.39 -4.50
C ARG A 41 -13.61 13.98 -3.97
N SER A 42 -12.66 13.40 -3.25
CA SER A 42 -12.88 12.14 -2.53
C SER A 42 -13.64 12.40 -1.25
N TYR A 43 -14.86 11.90 -1.16
CA TYR A 43 -15.72 12.01 0.02
C TYR A 43 -15.39 10.88 1.00
N ARG A 44 -14.81 11.22 2.16
CA ARG A 44 -14.39 10.26 3.19
C ARG A 44 -15.36 10.18 4.37
N HIS A 45 -16.34 11.06 4.39
CA HIS A 45 -17.39 11.13 5.40
C HIS A 45 -18.75 11.06 4.72
N PHE A 46 -19.51 10.03 5.07
CA PHE A 46 -20.85 9.81 4.59
C PHE A 46 -21.84 10.19 5.69
N SER A 47 -23.04 10.66 5.32
CA SER A 47 -24.09 10.96 6.26
C SER A 47 -24.70 9.68 6.86
N ALA A 48 -25.40 9.80 7.99
CA ALA A 48 -26.15 8.69 8.57
C ALA A 48 -27.41 8.32 7.76
N GLN A 49 -27.78 9.15 6.78
CA GLN A 49 -28.91 8.88 5.90
C GLN A 49 -28.63 7.66 5.03
N LYS A 50 -29.60 6.76 4.95
CA LYS A 50 -29.53 5.62 4.04
C LYS A 50 -29.51 6.08 2.59
N THR A 51 -28.80 5.34 1.75
CA THR A 51 -28.81 5.52 0.30
C THR A 51 -29.98 4.78 -0.29
N THR A 52 -30.70 5.38 -1.25
CA THR A 52 -31.79 4.70 -1.97
C THR A 52 -31.26 3.98 -3.20
N LEU A 53 -31.94 2.90 -3.63
CA LEU A 53 -31.67 2.25 -4.91
C LEU A 53 -31.88 3.20 -6.09
N ALA A 54 -32.79 4.16 -5.97
CA ALA A 54 -33.01 5.20 -6.97
C ALA A 54 -31.77 6.09 -7.16
N GLN A 55 -31.15 6.56 -6.08
CA GLN A 55 -29.90 7.35 -6.15
C GLN A 55 -28.76 6.54 -6.75
N LEU A 56 -28.62 5.28 -6.32
CA LEU A 56 -27.59 4.38 -6.84
C LEU A 56 -27.83 4.07 -8.32
N GLY A 57 -29.08 3.83 -8.74
CA GLY A 57 -29.46 3.60 -10.12
C GLY A 57 -29.16 4.80 -11.02
N GLN A 58 -29.43 6.02 -10.54
CA GLN A 58 -29.07 7.26 -11.24
C GLN A 58 -27.55 7.39 -11.41
N LEU A 59 -26.76 7.08 -10.39
CA LEU A 59 -25.31 7.09 -10.47
C LEU A 59 -24.81 6.04 -11.48
N LEU A 60 -25.26 4.79 -11.37
CA LEU A 60 -24.82 3.69 -12.23
C LEU A 60 -25.33 3.82 -13.68
N SER A 61 -26.36 4.62 -13.94
CA SER A 61 -26.85 4.87 -15.30
C SER A 61 -25.78 5.46 -16.21
N GLY A 62 -24.80 6.19 -15.66
CA GLY A 62 -23.62 6.68 -16.39
C GLY A 62 -22.73 5.56 -16.96
N LEU A 63 -22.82 4.34 -16.42
CA LEU A 63 -22.13 3.15 -16.90
C LEU A 63 -22.97 2.32 -17.87
N GLY A 64 -24.24 2.68 -18.07
CA GLY A 64 -25.15 1.97 -18.95
C GLY A 64 -24.75 2.08 -20.43
N GLN A 65 -25.09 1.01 -21.19
CA GLN A 65 -24.92 1.05 -22.64
C GLN A 65 -26.13 1.71 -23.30
N MET A 66 -25.86 2.47 -24.35
CA MET A 66 -26.86 3.10 -25.19
C MET A 66 -26.82 2.52 -26.60
N ARG A 67 -27.96 2.05 -27.11
CA ARG A 67 -28.09 1.65 -28.51
C ARG A 67 -28.64 2.83 -29.32
N LEU A 68 -27.86 3.29 -30.29
CA LEU A 68 -28.25 4.37 -31.19
C LEU A 68 -28.65 3.80 -32.53
N PRO A 69 -29.73 4.31 -33.16
CA PRO A 69 -30.12 3.89 -34.48
C PRO A 69 -28.98 4.04 -35.51
N GLY A 70 -28.76 3.01 -36.31
CA GLY A 70 -27.71 3.01 -37.33
C GLY A 70 -26.30 2.65 -36.84
N LEU A 71 -26.06 2.50 -35.52
CA LEU A 71 -24.80 1.97 -35.02
C LEU A 71 -24.90 0.47 -34.77
N PRO A 72 -23.95 -0.36 -35.30
CA PRO A 72 -23.99 -1.80 -35.13
C PRO A 72 -23.61 -2.27 -33.70
N PHE A 73 -23.01 -1.40 -32.90
CA PHE A 73 -22.57 -1.65 -31.54
C PHE A 73 -23.13 -0.61 -30.56
N ALA A 74 -23.17 -0.98 -29.28
CA ALA A 74 -23.61 -0.08 -28.22
C ALA A 74 -22.59 1.01 -27.93
N LYS A 75 -23.06 2.18 -27.52
CA LYS A 75 -22.22 3.30 -27.06
C LYS A 75 -22.32 3.45 -25.56
N TYR A 76 -21.22 3.86 -24.96
CA TYR A 76 -21.10 4.19 -23.53
C TYR A 76 -20.66 5.65 -23.35
N ALA A 77 -20.85 6.19 -22.16
CA ALA A 77 -20.45 7.57 -21.83
C ALA A 77 -18.93 7.73 -21.62
N TYR A 78 -18.20 6.65 -21.62
CA TYR A 78 -16.74 6.63 -21.42
C TYR A 78 -16.04 5.87 -22.54
N ALA A 79 -14.72 6.10 -22.66
CA ALA A 79 -13.91 5.47 -23.68
C ALA A 79 -13.38 4.12 -23.23
N SER A 80 -13.29 3.17 -24.16
CA SER A 80 -12.65 1.86 -23.98
C SER A 80 -11.79 1.53 -25.18
N ALA A 81 -10.68 0.84 -24.96
CA ALA A 81 -9.78 0.40 -26.02
C ALA A 81 -10.53 -0.54 -26.99
N GLY A 82 -10.51 -0.19 -28.28
CA GLY A 82 -11.23 -0.94 -29.30
C GLY A 82 -12.75 -0.96 -29.13
N GLY A 83 -13.33 -0.19 -28.22
CA GLY A 83 -14.76 -0.22 -27.91
C GLY A 83 -15.21 -1.54 -27.25
N LEU A 84 -14.33 -2.24 -26.54
CA LEU A 84 -14.53 -3.60 -26.01
C LEU A 84 -15.19 -3.62 -24.64
N TYR A 85 -14.99 -2.60 -23.81
CA TYR A 85 -15.58 -2.45 -22.47
C TYR A 85 -15.40 -3.66 -21.54
N PRO A 86 -14.13 -4.08 -21.31
CA PRO A 86 -13.82 -5.26 -20.51
C PRO A 86 -14.07 -5.06 -19.01
N VAL A 87 -14.16 -3.82 -18.52
CA VAL A 87 -14.31 -3.56 -17.09
C VAL A 87 -15.76 -3.69 -16.65
N GLN A 88 -16.01 -4.71 -15.86
CA GLN A 88 -17.30 -5.00 -15.23
C GLN A 88 -17.38 -4.32 -13.86
N THR A 89 -18.58 -3.88 -13.47
CA THR A 89 -18.84 -3.28 -12.16
C THR A 89 -19.65 -4.22 -11.29
N TYR A 90 -19.10 -4.59 -10.14
CA TYR A 90 -19.81 -5.30 -9.09
C TYR A 90 -20.12 -4.34 -7.95
N VAL A 91 -21.30 -4.46 -7.37
CA VAL A 91 -21.83 -3.57 -6.34
C VAL A 91 -22.03 -4.39 -5.07
N TYR A 92 -21.31 -4.07 -4.03
CA TYR A 92 -21.60 -4.56 -2.69
C TYR A 92 -22.45 -3.53 -1.96
N LEU A 93 -23.66 -3.90 -1.59
CA LEU A 93 -24.59 -3.13 -0.79
C LEU A 93 -24.38 -3.50 0.67
N HIS A 94 -23.97 -2.53 1.49
CA HIS A 94 -23.66 -2.76 2.90
C HIS A 94 -24.96 -3.00 3.69
N PRO A 95 -24.96 -3.92 4.66
CA PRO A 95 -26.12 -4.18 5.52
C PRO A 95 -26.62 -2.91 6.19
N ASP A 96 -27.94 -2.76 6.28
CA ASP A 96 -28.64 -1.64 6.94
C ASP A 96 -28.34 -0.22 6.40
N LYS A 97 -27.62 -0.10 5.28
CA LYS A 97 -27.25 1.19 4.68
C LYS A 97 -28.11 1.58 3.48
N ILE A 98 -28.90 0.65 2.95
CA ILE A 98 -29.80 0.87 1.82
C ILE A 98 -31.23 0.98 2.35
N GLU A 99 -31.98 2.00 1.86
CA GLU A 99 -33.32 2.29 2.34
C GLU A 99 -34.28 1.12 2.13
N GLU A 100 -34.18 0.44 0.98
CA GLU A 100 -35.03 -0.69 0.59
C GLU A 100 -34.65 -2.01 1.29
N GLY A 101 -33.65 -1.99 2.21
CA GLY A 101 -33.30 -3.14 3.04
C GLY A 101 -32.57 -4.26 2.29
N VAL A 102 -32.02 -4.00 1.11
CA VAL A 102 -31.24 -4.97 0.33
C VAL A 102 -29.75 -4.87 0.69
N SER A 103 -29.08 -6.02 0.71
CA SER A 103 -27.64 -6.12 0.99
C SER A 103 -27.00 -7.22 0.14
N GLY A 104 -25.65 -7.30 0.16
CA GLY A 104 -24.89 -8.34 -0.55
C GLY A 104 -24.29 -7.87 -1.86
N ILE A 105 -23.80 -8.80 -2.68
CA ILE A 105 -23.04 -8.54 -3.90
C ILE A 105 -23.94 -8.74 -5.12
N TYR A 106 -23.87 -7.77 -6.02
CA TYR A 106 -24.59 -7.72 -7.28
C TYR A 106 -23.65 -7.37 -8.43
N TYR A 107 -23.90 -7.91 -9.61
CA TYR A 107 -23.32 -7.46 -10.87
C TYR A 107 -24.21 -6.39 -11.50
N PHE A 108 -23.66 -5.28 -11.91
CA PHE A 108 -24.39 -4.27 -12.68
C PHE A 108 -24.44 -4.68 -14.16
N ASP A 109 -25.61 -5.04 -14.66
CA ASP A 109 -25.81 -5.28 -16.10
C ASP A 109 -26.02 -3.94 -16.82
N PRO A 110 -25.06 -3.47 -17.61
CA PRO A 110 -25.16 -2.18 -18.31
C PRO A 110 -26.21 -2.17 -19.43
N ARG A 111 -26.67 -3.33 -19.88
CA ARG A 111 -27.68 -3.44 -20.96
C ARG A 111 -29.09 -3.22 -20.42
N GLN A 112 -29.35 -3.74 -19.23
CA GLN A 112 -30.65 -3.68 -18.58
C GLN A 112 -30.74 -2.60 -17.52
N SER A 113 -29.58 -1.96 -17.19
CA SER A 113 -29.45 -1.01 -16.08
C SER A 113 -30.02 -1.57 -14.78
N CYS A 114 -29.66 -2.81 -14.44
CA CYS A 114 -30.14 -3.49 -13.25
C CYS A 114 -29.00 -4.19 -12.48
N LEU A 115 -29.27 -4.49 -11.22
CA LEU A 115 -28.40 -5.26 -10.35
C LEU A 115 -28.78 -6.74 -10.39
N MET A 116 -27.92 -7.56 -10.98
CA MET A 116 -28.08 -9.01 -11.03
C MET A 116 -27.47 -9.64 -9.78
N PRO A 117 -28.18 -10.50 -9.03
CA PRO A 117 -27.67 -11.06 -7.80
C PRO A 117 -26.46 -12.00 -8.07
N VAL A 118 -25.39 -11.82 -7.30
CA VAL A 118 -24.20 -12.68 -7.30
C VAL A 118 -24.11 -13.42 -5.97
N ALA A 119 -24.13 -12.69 -4.87
CA ALA A 119 -24.19 -13.23 -3.52
C ALA A 119 -25.07 -12.30 -2.66
N PRO A 120 -26.41 -12.41 -2.76
CA PRO A 120 -27.32 -11.60 -1.95
C PRO A 120 -27.16 -11.94 -0.48
N GLU A 121 -27.41 -10.96 0.38
CA GLU A 121 -27.34 -11.06 1.85
C GLU A 121 -25.97 -11.43 2.43
N VAL A 122 -24.93 -11.58 1.59
CA VAL A 122 -23.57 -11.80 2.11
C VAL A 122 -23.06 -10.55 2.83
N GLU A 123 -22.44 -10.74 3.96
CA GLU A 123 -21.73 -9.68 4.69
C GLU A 123 -20.23 -9.83 4.49
N LEU A 124 -19.60 -8.81 3.90
CA LEU A 124 -18.16 -8.75 3.76
C LEU A 124 -17.55 -8.09 4.99
N ASN A 125 -16.53 -8.73 5.57
CA ASN A 125 -15.74 -8.09 6.61
C ASN A 125 -14.90 -6.95 5.99
N SER A 126 -15.06 -5.73 6.47
CA SER A 126 -14.33 -4.55 6.00
C SER A 126 -12.81 -4.61 6.20
N GLY A 127 -12.31 -5.60 6.95
CA GLY A 127 -10.90 -5.84 7.19
C GLY A 127 -10.06 -6.10 5.93
N PHE A 128 -10.69 -6.39 4.77
CA PHE A 128 -9.98 -6.42 3.50
C PHE A 128 -9.53 -5.03 3.01
N HIS A 129 -10.02 -3.94 3.61
CA HIS A 129 -9.51 -2.60 3.41
C HIS A 129 -8.41 -2.30 4.43
N ALA A 130 -7.19 -2.05 3.98
CA ALA A 130 -6.06 -1.85 4.87
C ALA A 130 -6.03 -0.45 5.54
N GLY A 131 -5.66 -0.42 6.82
CA GLY A 131 -5.33 0.79 7.57
C GLY A 131 -6.45 1.83 7.60
N PRO A 132 -6.16 3.11 7.29
CA PRO A 132 -7.16 4.20 7.38
C PRO A 132 -8.34 4.04 6.42
N ASN A 133 -8.22 3.20 5.39
CA ASN A 133 -9.27 2.96 4.42
C ASN A 133 -10.43 2.17 5.03
N GLN A 134 -10.17 1.29 5.99
CA GLN A 134 -11.20 0.52 6.67
C GLN A 134 -12.24 1.43 7.31
N SER A 135 -11.82 2.46 8.04
CA SER A 135 -12.75 3.38 8.70
C SER A 135 -13.62 4.20 7.72
N ILE A 136 -13.18 4.38 6.48
CA ILE A 136 -13.97 5.01 5.42
C ILE A 136 -15.00 4.01 4.89
N ALA A 137 -14.56 2.76 4.62
CA ALA A 137 -15.42 1.69 4.13
C ALA A 137 -16.53 1.32 5.11
N ASP A 138 -16.24 1.27 6.42
CA ASP A 138 -17.25 0.97 7.48
C ASP A 138 -18.43 1.95 7.48
N ARG A 139 -18.19 3.18 7.05
CA ARG A 139 -19.23 4.22 6.97
C ARG A 139 -19.95 4.29 5.63
N ALA A 140 -19.43 3.60 4.63
CA ALA A 140 -20.01 3.60 3.30
C ALA A 140 -21.36 2.86 3.26
N ALA A 141 -22.18 3.20 2.30
CA ALA A 141 -23.43 2.50 2.03
C ALA A 141 -23.24 1.41 0.97
N PHE A 142 -22.28 1.59 0.07
CA PHE A 142 -21.97 0.62 -0.97
C PHE A 142 -20.49 0.67 -1.34
N THR A 143 -20.01 -0.43 -1.93
CA THR A 143 -18.67 -0.53 -2.54
C THR A 143 -18.83 -0.98 -3.99
N LEU A 144 -18.21 -0.26 -4.91
CA LEU A 144 -18.10 -0.62 -6.32
C LEU A 144 -16.75 -1.28 -6.57
N PHE A 145 -16.77 -2.51 -7.10
CA PHE A 145 -15.56 -3.23 -7.49
C PHE A 145 -15.47 -3.26 -9.01
N MET A 146 -14.37 -2.78 -9.55
CA MET A 146 -14.03 -2.82 -10.97
C MET A 146 -13.22 -4.08 -11.23
N VAL A 147 -13.76 -4.95 -12.09
CA VAL A 147 -13.15 -6.24 -12.42
C VAL A 147 -13.04 -6.34 -13.94
N ALA A 148 -11.84 -6.53 -14.45
CA ALA A 148 -11.59 -6.68 -15.87
C ALA A 148 -11.81 -8.14 -16.32
N ASP A 149 -12.62 -8.34 -17.34
CA ASP A 149 -12.69 -9.62 -18.06
C ASP A 149 -11.62 -9.62 -19.15
N MET A 150 -10.50 -10.28 -18.84
CA MET A 150 -9.36 -10.35 -19.74
C MET A 150 -9.64 -11.17 -21.01
N ALA A 151 -10.65 -12.06 -20.99
CA ALA A 151 -11.03 -12.81 -22.19
C ALA A 151 -11.64 -11.92 -23.28
N VAL A 152 -12.20 -10.78 -22.90
CA VAL A 152 -12.80 -9.80 -23.84
C VAL A 152 -11.73 -9.02 -24.59
N ILE A 153 -10.65 -8.61 -23.92
CA ILE A 153 -9.68 -7.64 -24.47
C ILE A 153 -8.35 -8.26 -24.88
N SER A 154 -7.89 -9.33 -24.22
CA SER A 154 -6.59 -9.95 -24.53
C SER A 154 -6.46 -10.51 -25.95
N PRO A 155 -7.52 -11.01 -26.61
CA PRO A 155 -7.42 -11.45 -28.01
C PRO A 155 -7.02 -10.34 -28.97
N PHE A 156 -7.30 -9.07 -28.65
CA PHE A 156 -6.99 -7.93 -29.48
C PHE A 156 -5.60 -7.33 -29.20
N TYR A 157 -5.18 -7.33 -27.91
CA TYR A 157 -4.03 -6.52 -27.48
C TYR A 157 -2.94 -7.33 -26.76
N GLY A 158 -3.13 -8.65 -26.57
CA GLY A 158 -2.28 -9.45 -25.70
C GLY A 158 -2.47 -9.13 -24.22
N GLN A 159 -1.87 -9.93 -23.34
CA GLN A 159 -2.14 -9.86 -21.89
C GLN A 159 -1.70 -8.55 -21.24
N GLU A 160 -0.51 -8.06 -21.57
CA GLU A 160 0.08 -6.89 -20.95
C GLU A 160 -0.65 -5.59 -21.34
N ALA A 161 -0.82 -5.34 -22.64
CA ALA A 161 -1.51 -4.14 -23.11
C ALA A 161 -2.99 -4.16 -22.72
N ALA A 162 -3.65 -5.33 -22.77
CA ALA A 162 -5.02 -5.51 -22.30
C ALA A 162 -5.18 -5.11 -20.83
N TRP A 163 -4.24 -5.51 -19.97
CA TRP A 163 -4.24 -5.10 -18.58
C TRP A 163 -4.10 -3.59 -18.40
N HIS A 164 -3.14 -2.95 -19.08
CA HIS A 164 -2.96 -1.50 -19.02
C HIS A 164 -4.22 -0.75 -19.47
N PHE A 165 -4.86 -1.19 -20.56
CA PHE A 165 -6.09 -0.58 -21.05
C PHE A 165 -7.26 -0.77 -20.08
N SER A 166 -7.36 -1.93 -19.44
CA SER A 166 -8.39 -2.18 -18.42
C SER A 166 -8.21 -1.28 -17.18
N VAL A 167 -6.97 -1.05 -16.76
CA VAL A 167 -6.67 -0.12 -15.65
C VAL A 167 -7.03 1.32 -16.03
N MET A 168 -6.71 1.74 -17.25
CA MET A 168 -7.08 3.08 -17.76
C MET A 168 -8.61 3.24 -17.84
N GLU A 169 -9.32 2.23 -18.31
CA GLU A 169 -10.78 2.22 -18.39
C GLU A 169 -11.41 2.30 -16.99
N ALA A 170 -10.94 1.49 -16.04
CA ALA A 170 -11.41 1.56 -14.65
C ALA A 170 -11.21 2.96 -14.04
N GLY A 171 -10.07 3.61 -14.31
CA GLY A 171 -9.83 5.00 -13.89
C GLY A 171 -10.82 5.99 -14.50
N THR A 172 -11.19 5.79 -15.77
CA THR A 172 -12.19 6.62 -16.47
C THR A 172 -13.58 6.43 -15.87
N LEU A 173 -13.98 5.18 -15.61
CA LEU A 173 -15.22 4.84 -14.90
C LEU A 173 -15.31 5.51 -13.54
N CYS A 174 -14.26 5.37 -12.72
CA CYS A 174 -14.21 5.98 -11.41
C CYS A 174 -14.33 7.51 -11.47
N HIS A 175 -13.66 8.14 -12.43
CA HIS A 175 -13.75 9.59 -12.61
C HIS A 175 -15.15 10.03 -12.99
N LEU A 176 -15.79 9.36 -13.96
CA LEU A 176 -17.17 9.64 -14.36
C LEU A 176 -18.13 9.56 -13.18
N LEU A 177 -18.03 8.48 -12.40
CA LEU A 177 -18.88 8.29 -11.22
C LEU A 177 -18.62 9.33 -10.14
N GLU A 178 -17.34 9.68 -9.86
CA GLU A 178 -17.00 10.72 -8.88
C GLU A 178 -17.52 12.11 -9.27
N GLU A 179 -17.55 12.43 -10.57
CA GLU A 179 -18.06 13.70 -11.06
C GLU A 179 -19.57 13.78 -10.95
N ASP A 180 -20.27 12.67 -11.21
CA ASP A 180 -21.73 12.62 -11.23
C ASP A 180 -22.36 12.40 -9.84
N ALA A 181 -21.70 11.67 -8.93
CA ALA A 181 -22.27 11.30 -7.63
C ALA A 181 -22.88 12.47 -6.83
N PRO A 182 -22.26 13.65 -6.74
CA PRO A 182 -22.83 14.79 -5.99
C PRO A 182 -24.16 15.28 -6.54
N ARG A 183 -24.47 15.06 -7.82
CA ARG A 183 -25.76 15.43 -8.43
C ARG A 183 -26.92 14.64 -7.86
N TYR A 184 -26.62 13.43 -7.35
CA TYR A 184 -27.60 12.50 -6.79
C TYR A 184 -27.54 12.44 -5.26
N GLY A 185 -26.84 13.41 -4.62
CA GLY A 185 -26.67 13.45 -3.17
C GLY A 185 -25.75 12.34 -2.65
N LEU A 186 -24.89 11.79 -3.51
CA LEU A 186 -23.91 10.76 -3.18
C LEU A 186 -22.50 11.32 -3.23
N GLY A 187 -21.61 10.72 -2.44
CA GLY A 187 -20.18 10.97 -2.49
C GLY A 187 -19.42 9.67 -2.69
N LEU A 188 -18.28 9.75 -3.35
CA LEU A 188 -17.41 8.59 -3.61
C LEU A 188 -16.00 8.82 -3.08
N CYS A 189 -15.32 7.74 -2.71
CA CYS A 189 -13.92 7.70 -2.36
C CYS A 189 -13.26 6.46 -2.95
N GLN A 190 -12.31 6.65 -3.86
CA GLN A 190 -11.49 5.57 -4.37
C GLN A 190 -10.54 5.09 -3.28
N LEU A 191 -10.45 3.78 -3.06
CA LEU A 191 -9.60 3.16 -2.05
C LEU A 191 -8.47 2.36 -2.72
N GLY A 192 -7.25 2.85 -2.59
CA GLY A 192 -6.08 2.31 -3.31
C GLY A 192 -5.52 1.00 -2.77
N MET A 193 -5.92 0.59 -1.56
CA MET A 193 -5.40 -0.62 -0.91
C MET A 193 -6.57 -1.45 -0.38
N ALA A 194 -6.87 -2.53 -1.10
CA ALA A 194 -7.83 -3.54 -0.69
C ALA A 194 -7.27 -4.93 -1.02
N ASP A 195 -7.31 -5.84 -0.07
CA ASP A 195 -7.01 -7.25 -0.30
C ASP A 195 -8.25 -7.95 -0.86
N PHE A 196 -8.44 -7.82 -2.17
CA PHE A 196 -9.57 -8.44 -2.84
C PHE A 196 -9.57 -9.98 -2.73
N SER A 197 -8.39 -10.60 -2.54
CA SER A 197 -8.29 -12.07 -2.41
C SER A 197 -9.09 -12.61 -1.22
N ALA A 198 -9.18 -11.83 -0.14
CA ALA A 198 -9.95 -12.18 1.05
C ALA A 198 -11.47 -12.30 0.81
N VAL A 199 -11.99 -11.67 -0.25
CA VAL A 199 -13.44 -11.62 -0.55
C VAL A 199 -13.79 -12.19 -1.93
N ALA A 200 -12.80 -12.51 -2.76
CA ALA A 200 -12.96 -12.92 -4.16
C ALA A 200 -13.90 -14.12 -4.34
N SER A 201 -13.93 -15.05 -3.38
CA SER A 201 -14.79 -16.25 -3.44
C SER A 201 -16.29 -15.95 -3.52
N HIS A 202 -16.73 -14.77 -3.06
CA HIS A 202 -18.13 -14.37 -3.09
C HIS A 202 -18.58 -13.80 -4.45
N PHE A 203 -17.64 -13.49 -5.36
CA PHE A 203 -17.94 -12.80 -6.62
C PHE A 203 -18.22 -13.72 -7.79
N GLN A 204 -18.07 -15.04 -7.64
CA GLN A 204 -18.30 -16.05 -8.70
C GLN A 204 -17.50 -15.74 -9.99
N LEU A 205 -16.27 -15.25 -9.84
CA LEU A 205 -15.42 -14.86 -10.96
C LEU A 205 -14.83 -16.07 -11.69
N SER A 206 -14.72 -15.98 -13.01
CA SER A 206 -13.95 -16.95 -13.80
C SER A 206 -12.44 -16.66 -13.72
N PRO A 207 -11.57 -17.61 -14.14
CA PRO A 207 -10.11 -17.41 -14.16
C PRO A 207 -9.64 -16.24 -15.04
N HIS A 208 -10.48 -15.75 -15.93
CA HIS A 208 -10.15 -14.61 -16.81
C HIS A 208 -10.41 -13.26 -16.16
N HIS A 209 -11.14 -13.22 -15.06
CA HIS A 209 -11.44 -11.99 -14.36
C HIS A 209 -10.25 -11.58 -13.49
N ARG A 210 -9.92 -10.29 -13.55
CA ARG A 210 -8.89 -9.69 -12.71
C ARG A 210 -9.44 -8.46 -12.00
N TYR A 211 -9.32 -8.46 -10.68
CA TYR A 211 -9.63 -7.28 -9.90
C TYR A 211 -8.71 -6.11 -10.28
N VAL A 212 -9.31 -4.93 -10.50
CA VAL A 212 -8.58 -3.71 -10.87
C VAL A 212 -8.57 -2.72 -9.71
N HIS A 213 -9.74 -2.36 -9.18
CA HIS A 213 -9.89 -1.27 -8.22
C HIS A 213 -11.22 -1.34 -7.48
N CYS A 214 -11.34 -0.60 -6.36
CA CYS A 214 -12.62 -0.38 -5.70
C CYS A 214 -12.83 1.07 -5.28
N THR A 215 -14.11 1.45 -5.20
CA THR A 215 -14.58 2.76 -4.78
C THR A 215 -15.72 2.58 -3.79
N VAL A 216 -15.65 3.23 -2.64
CA VAL A 216 -16.75 3.22 -1.67
C VAL A 216 -17.60 4.48 -1.79
N GLY A 217 -18.89 4.38 -1.46
CA GLY A 217 -19.81 5.50 -1.59
C GLY A 217 -20.94 5.45 -0.58
N GLY A 218 -21.64 6.60 -0.47
CA GLY A 218 -22.81 6.75 0.40
C GLY A 218 -23.41 8.14 0.28
N ALA A 219 -24.51 8.36 0.98
CA ALA A 219 -25.20 9.65 1.01
C ALA A 219 -24.32 10.74 1.62
N ILE A 220 -24.39 11.95 1.07
CA ILE A 220 -23.69 13.14 1.57
C ILE A 220 -24.70 14.21 2.01
N GLY A 221 -24.37 14.95 3.09
CA GLY A 221 -25.19 16.08 3.51
C GLY A 221 -25.06 17.29 2.55
N GLN A 222 -26.04 18.18 2.57
CA GLN A 222 -26.04 19.38 1.70
C GLN A 222 -24.81 20.26 1.90
N GLU A 223 -24.29 20.35 3.11
CA GLU A 223 -23.06 21.11 3.41
C GLU A 223 -21.80 20.47 2.82
N ALA A 224 -21.83 19.18 2.52
CA ALA A 224 -20.67 18.46 2.03
C ALA A 224 -20.17 18.97 0.65
N ALA A 225 -21.03 19.60 -0.13
CA ALA A 225 -20.69 20.18 -1.44
C ALA A 225 -20.11 21.60 -1.37
N SER A 226 -19.88 22.16 -0.17
CA SER A 226 -19.37 23.54 0.00
C SER A 226 -17.83 23.61 0.02
N ALA A 227 -17.29 24.79 -0.33
CA ALA A 227 -15.85 25.06 -0.18
C ALA A 227 -15.39 24.97 1.28
N ALA A 228 -16.24 25.32 2.25
CA ALA A 228 -15.97 25.19 3.68
C ALA A 228 -15.82 23.73 4.11
N ALA A 229 -16.59 22.79 3.51
CA ALA A 229 -16.44 21.38 3.75
C ALA A 229 -15.14 20.82 3.14
N LEU A 230 -14.72 21.34 1.97
CA LEU A 230 -13.42 21.00 1.38
C LEU A 230 -12.28 21.43 2.32
N LEU A 231 -12.33 22.64 2.87
CA LEU A 231 -11.35 23.11 3.83
C LEU A 231 -11.37 22.29 5.13
N ARG A 232 -12.54 21.86 5.61
CA ARG A 232 -12.65 20.94 6.76
C ARG A 232 -12.00 19.58 6.47
N ASP A 233 -12.16 19.01 5.29
CA ASP A 233 -11.52 17.75 4.91
C ASP A 233 -9.98 17.88 4.86
N PHE A 234 -9.45 19.06 4.56
CA PHE A 234 -8.01 19.34 4.67
C PHE A 234 -7.57 19.60 6.11
N SER A 235 -8.44 20.21 6.95
CA SER A 235 -8.13 20.52 8.35
C SER A 235 -8.29 19.30 9.27
N THR A 236 -9.07 18.30 8.89
CA THR A 236 -9.15 16.99 9.58
C THR A 236 -7.93 16.10 9.37
N TYR A 237 -6.90 16.54 8.66
CA TYR A 237 -5.55 16.17 9.04
C TYR A 237 -5.27 16.83 10.41
N GLU A 238 -6.05 16.44 11.44
CA GLU A 238 -5.76 16.80 12.81
C GLU A 238 -4.28 16.52 13.05
N LYS A 239 -3.57 17.55 13.52
CA LYS A 239 -2.38 17.29 14.31
C LYS A 239 -2.73 16.10 15.21
N PRO A 240 -1.97 14.99 15.19
CA PRO A 240 -2.16 13.96 16.21
C PRO A 240 -2.24 14.73 17.52
N LYS A 241 -3.33 14.53 18.28
CA LYS A 241 -3.42 15.12 19.63
C LYS A 241 -2.06 14.87 20.27
N GLU A 242 -1.40 15.89 20.76
CA GLU A 242 -0.09 15.82 21.41
C GLU A 242 -0.04 14.87 22.62
N THR A 243 -1.08 14.07 22.81
CA THR A 243 -1.17 12.98 23.81
C THR A 243 -0.68 11.63 23.32
N ALA A 244 -0.28 11.48 22.06
CA ALA A 244 0.58 10.35 21.69
C ALA A 244 2.01 10.75 22.09
N ALA A 245 2.54 10.10 23.11
CA ALA A 245 3.98 10.10 23.39
C ALA A 245 4.73 10.04 22.07
N PRO A 246 5.85 10.77 21.88
CA PRO A 246 6.61 10.72 20.64
C PRO A 246 6.76 9.25 20.29
N LEU A 247 6.25 8.86 19.11
CA LEU A 247 6.38 7.49 18.63
C LEU A 247 7.87 7.20 18.70
N ASP A 248 8.24 6.40 19.69
CA ASP A 248 9.60 5.92 19.80
C ASP A 248 9.92 5.27 18.45
N MET A 249 10.89 5.84 17.77
CA MET A 249 11.30 5.45 16.43
C MET A 249 11.67 3.96 16.42
N GLN A 250 12.12 3.43 17.55
CA GLN A 250 12.46 2.03 17.74
C GLN A 250 11.18 1.16 17.77
N SER A 251 10.18 1.54 18.53
CA SER A 251 8.88 0.85 18.57
C SER A 251 8.23 0.77 17.20
N TYR A 252 8.42 1.80 16.35
CA TYR A 252 7.90 1.80 14.99
C TYR A 252 8.65 0.82 14.08
N LYS A 253 9.99 0.79 14.16
CA LYS A 253 10.83 -0.19 13.44
C LYS A 253 10.46 -1.62 13.83
N ASP A 254 10.33 -1.87 15.12
CA ASP A 254 9.97 -3.19 15.65
C ASP A 254 8.60 -3.65 15.17
N ALA A 255 7.63 -2.74 15.10
CA ALA A 255 6.31 -3.04 14.55
C ALA A 255 6.37 -3.39 13.05
N MET A 256 7.18 -2.67 12.27
CA MET A 256 7.40 -2.97 10.86
C MET A 256 8.09 -4.32 10.66
N LEU A 257 9.15 -4.61 11.41
CA LEU A 257 9.86 -5.89 11.33
C LEU A 257 8.96 -7.07 11.74
N ARG A 258 8.14 -6.91 12.79
CA ARG A 258 7.13 -7.91 13.16
C ARG A 258 6.13 -8.15 12.04
N GLY A 259 5.66 -7.10 11.37
CA GLY A 259 4.76 -7.21 10.21
C GLY A 259 5.39 -7.95 9.02
N LEU A 260 6.68 -7.69 8.76
CA LEU A 260 7.42 -8.38 7.69
C LEU A 260 7.63 -9.88 8.01
N ARG A 261 7.95 -10.23 9.27
CA ARG A 261 8.10 -11.62 9.71
C ARG A 261 6.80 -12.44 9.59
N GLN A 262 5.65 -11.80 9.59
CA GLN A 262 4.36 -12.48 9.37
C GLN A 262 4.09 -12.78 7.89
N GLN A 263 4.76 -12.08 6.97
CA GLN A 263 4.47 -12.14 5.53
C GLN A 263 5.62 -12.72 4.71
N LEU A 264 6.83 -12.73 5.24
CA LEU A 264 8.04 -13.16 4.55
C LEU A 264 8.72 -14.30 5.32
N PRO A 265 9.36 -15.25 4.62
CA PRO A 265 10.29 -16.19 5.24
C PRO A 265 11.42 -15.44 5.97
N ASP A 266 11.94 -15.99 7.06
CA ASP A 266 12.93 -15.32 7.91
C ASP A 266 14.17 -14.81 7.14
N TYR A 267 14.64 -15.55 6.15
CA TYR A 267 15.78 -15.16 5.31
C TYR A 267 15.50 -13.98 4.36
N MET A 268 14.24 -13.57 4.18
CA MET A 268 13.83 -12.40 3.40
C MET A 268 13.50 -11.18 4.27
N VAL A 269 13.43 -11.33 5.58
CA VAL A 269 13.20 -10.22 6.49
C VAL A 269 14.48 -9.42 6.65
N PRO A 270 14.46 -8.08 6.41
CA PRO A 270 15.65 -7.27 6.60
C PRO A 270 16.08 -7.27 8.07
N SER A 271 17.39 -7.32 8.31
CA SER A 271 17.97 -7.28 9.66
C SER A 271 17.76 -5.94 10.35
N ASP A 272 17.74 -4.82 9.61
CA ASP A 272 17.44 -3.49 10.14
C ASP A 272 16.60 -2.67 9.14
N LEU A 273 15.95 -1.64 9.67
CA LEU A 273 15.18 -0.65 8.91
C LEU A 273 15.70 0.74 9.21
N MET A 274 16.18 1.41 8.17
CA MET A 274 16.57 2.80 8.27
C MET A 274 15.40 3.70 7.90
N LEU A 275 15.02 4.60 8.80
CA LEU A 275 14.00 5.62 8.55
C LEU A 275 14.70 6.90 8.10
N ALA A 276 14.44 7.33 6.87
CA ALA A 276 14.97 8.55 6.30
C ALA A 276 13.87 9.62 6.18
N THR A 277 14.20 10.85 6.52
CA THR A 277 13.30 12.00 6.33
C THR A 277 13.19 12.40 4.86
N ASP A 278 14.27 12.22 4.11
CA ASP A 278 14.35 12.53 2.69
C ASP A 278 15.06 11.39 1.93
N PHE A 279 14.57 11.11 0.74
CA PHE A 279 15.19 10.14 -0.16
C PHE A 279 16.01 10.87 -1.21
N PRO A 280 17.32 10.55 -1.36
CA PRO A 280 18.14 11.13 -2.40
C PRO A 280 17.64 10.68 -3.78
N LEU A 281 17.53 11.62 -4.70
CA LEU A 281 17.13 11.37 -6.07
C LEU A 281 18.30 11.62 -7.04
N THR A 282 18.38 10.83 -8.10
CA THR A 282 19.28 11.05 -9.22
C THR A 282 18.84 12.30 -10.01
N ALA A 283 19.69 12.82 -10.90
CA ALA A 283 19.36 13.94 -11.76
C ALA A 283 18.07 13.72 -12.61
N ASN A 284 17.70 12.46 -12.84
CA ASN A 284 16.48 12.07 -13.59
C ASN A 284 15.27 11.83 -12.68
N GLY A 285 15.32 12.23 -11.40
CA GLY A 285 14.21 12.09 -10.45
C GLY A 285 13.95 10.67 -9.96
N LYS A 286 14.86 9.71 -10.23
CA LYS A 286 14.77 8.33 -9.69
C LYS A 286 15.49 8.23 -8.35
N LEU A 287 15.07 7.26 -7.53
CA LEU A 287 15.71 6.97 -6.26
C LEU A 287 17.22 6.65 -6.45
N ASP A 288 18.08 7.43 -5.80
CA ASP A 288 19.54 7.21 -5.81
C ASP A 288 19.92 6.17 -4.77
N ARG A 289 19.93 4.91 -5.19
CA ARG A 289 20.21 3.77 -4.32
C ARG A 289 21.66 3.77 -3.82
N GLN A 290 22.62 4.25 -4.62
CA GLN A 290 24.02 4.33 -4.20
C GLN A 290 24.20 5.34 -3.07
N LYS A 291 23.56 6.49 -3.19
CA LYS A 291 23.60 7.52 -2.15
C LYS A 291 22.88 7.10 -0.88
N LEU A 292 21.78 6.33 -1.00
CA LEU A 292 21.10 5.74 0.16
C LEU A 292 21.96 4.70 0.86
N GLN A 293 22.67 3.87 0.12
CA GLN A 293 23.59 2.88 0.69
C GLN A 293 24.71 3.56 1.46
N LEU A 294 25.36 4.58 0.88
CA LEU A 294 26.40 5.37 1.56
C LEU A 294 25.87 6.06 2.84
N GLN A 295 24.64 6.58 2.80
CA GLN A 295 24.02 7.16 4.00
C GLN A 295 23.74 6.10 5.06
N GLY A 296 23.32 4.89 4.66
CA GLY A 296 23.14 3.75 5.56
C GLY A 296 24.43 3.34 6.24
N GLU A 297 25.50 3.22 5.48
CA GLU A 297 26.83 2.90 5.99
C GLU A 297 27.36 3.98 6.96
N GLN A 298 27.16 5.26 6.66
CA GLN A 298 27.53 6.37 7.55
C GLN A 298 26.74 6.36 8.87
N ILE A 299 25.46 6.02 8.85
CA ILE A 299 24.62 5.93 10.05
C ILE A 299 25.00 4.69 10.87
N ALA A 300 25.31 3.57 10.23
CA ALA A 300 25.84 2.39 10.90
C ALA A 300 27.15 2.73 11.64
N HIS A 301 28.10 3.38 10.96
CA HIS A 301 29.37 3.85 11.59
C HIS A 301 29.18 4.87 12.71
N GLN A 302 28.12 5.69 12.69
CA GLN A 302 27.81 6.63 13.78
C GLN A 302 27.20 5.96 15.01
N ARG A 303 26.57 4.79 14.86
CA ARG A 303 26.07 3.98 15.98
C ARG A 303 27.20 3.24 16.70
N ASP A 304 28.27 2.91 16.00
CA ASP A 304 29.50 2.32 16.57
C ASP A 304 30.24 3.22 17.54
N GLY A 305 29.77 4.44 17.81
CA GLY A 305 30.33 5.43 18.74
C GLY A 305 30.00 5.18 20.22
N VAL A 306 29.46 4.04 20.60
CA VAL A 306 29.40 3.60 22.01
C VAL A 306 30.72 2.98 22.35
N GLY A 307 31.42 3.59 23.32
CA GLY A 307 32.80 3.28 23.70
C GLY A 307 33.10 1.81 24.02
N PRO A 308 34.37 1.43 24.17
CA PRO A 308 34.79 0.05 24.26
C PRO A 308 34.12 -0.63 25.46
N ILE A 309 33.22 -1.54 25.17
CA ILE A 309 32.66 -2.47 26.18
C ILE A 309 33.79 -3.45 26.48
N GLN A 310 34.12 -3.62 27.77
CA GLN A 310 35.16 -4.52 28.26
C GLN A 310 34.92 -5.94 27.73
N VAL A 311 35.87 -6.46 27.00
CA VAL A 311 35.90 -7.86 26.54
C VAL A 311 36.58 -8.64 27.67
N ASP A 312 35.78 -9.41 28.40
CA ASP A 312 36.19 -9.98 29.70
C ASP A 312 37.06 -11.24 29.61
N SER A 313 37.29 -11.83 28.41
CA SER A 313 38.12 -13.02 28.28
C SER A 313 39.00 -13.02 27.02
N ALA A 314 40.12 -13.74 27.09
CA ALA A 314 41.03 -13.94 25.94
C ALA A 314 40.31 -14.67 24.77
N LEU A 315 39.34 -15.49 25.05
CA LEU A 315 38.51 -16.19 24.06
C LEU A 315 37.62 -15.21 23.30
N GLN A 316 36.94 -14.31 23.99
CA GLN A 316 36.11 -13.29 23.36
C GLN A 316 36.94 -12.35 22.45
N GLN A 317 38.13 -11.97 22.86
CA GLN A 317 39.02 -11.17 22.00
C GLN A 317 39.38 -11.88 20.70
N ARG A 318 39.62 -13.19 20.76
CA ARG A 318 39.92 -14.00 19.56
C ARG A 318 38.65 -14.16 18.66
N LEU A 319 37.47 -14.29 19.26
CA LEU A 319 36.23 -14.34 18.53
C LEU A 319 35.90 -13.01 17.84
N VAL A 320 36.15 -11.87 18.51
CA VAL A 320 36.01 -10.53 17.93
C VAL A 320 36.91 -10.39 16.71
N ALA A 321 38.19 -10.75 16.81
CA ALA A 321 39.13 -10.67 15.71
C ALA A 321 38.72 -11.57 14.52
N LEU A 322 38.24 -12.78 14.82
CA LEU A 322 37.75 -13.71 13.80
C LEU A 322 36.52 -13.17 13.07
N TRP A 323 35.55 -12.61 13.79
CA TRP A 323 34.37 -12.03 13.17
C TRP A 323 34.71 -10.79 12.33
N GLN A 324 35.61 -9.93 12.82
CA GLN A 324 36.08 -8.78 12.04
C GLN A 324 36.72 -9.21 10.72
N GLU A 325 37.54 -10.26 10.74
CA GLU A 325 38.22 -10.79 9.55
C GLU A 325 37.20 -11.40 8.57
N VAL A 326 36.27 -12.22 9.07
CA VAL A 326 35.32 -12.95 8.22
C VAL A 326 34.24 -12.02 7.64
N LEU A 327 33.76 -11.05 8.42
CA LEU A 327 32.72 -10.10 8.01
C LEU A 327 33.28 -8.84 7.32
N GLY A 328 34.61 -8.60 7.40
CA GLY A 328 35.23 -7.42 6.81
C GLY A 328 34.86 -6.10 7.51
N VAL A 329 34.48 -6.16 8.80
CA VAL A 329 34.06 -5.00 9.61
C VAL A 329 35.17 -4.57 10.56
N SER A 330 35.27 -3.26 10.84
CA SER A 330 36.35 -2.72 11.68
C SER A 330 36.11 -2.83 13.18
N HIS A 331 34.83 -2.96 13.59
CA HIS A 331 34.45 -3.04 15.00
C HIS A 331 33.33 -4.08 15.18
N VAL A 332 33.47 -4.92 16.22
CA VAL A 332 32.47 -5.91 16.64
C VAL A 332 32.44 -5.91 18.16
N SER A 333 31.24 -5.83 18.74
CA SER A 333 31.00 -6.01 20.17
C SER A 333 30.65 -7.46 20.49
N ALA A 334 30.87 -7.88 21.72
CA ALA A 334 30.50 -9.22 22.18
C ALA A 334 28.98 -9.51 22.11
N GLU A 335 28.16 -8.47 22.17
CA GLU A 335 26.68 -8.53 22.12
C GLU A 335 26.11 -8.32 20.71
N ASP A 336 26.94 -8.06 19.72
CA ASP A 336 26.48 -7.86 18.35
C ASP A 336 26.01 -9.17 17.74
N ASP A 337 24.88 -9.11 17.05
CA ASP A 337 24.31 -10.26 16.32
C ASP A 337 25.03 -10.44 14.98
N PHE A 338 25.53 -11.64 14.72
CA PHE A 338 26.29 -12.01 13.52
C PHE A 338 25.57 -11.68 12.21
N PHE A 339 24.27 -11.99 12.15
CA PHE A 339 23.49 -11.76 10.94
C PHE A 339 23.16 -10.28 10.77
N SER A 340 23.01 -9.56 11.87
CA SER A 340 22.79 -8.10 11.86
C SER A 340 24.03 -7.33 11.39
N LEU A 341 25.24 -7.87 11.60
CA LEU A 341 26.51 -7.35 11.06
C LEU A 341 26.71 -7.69 9.57
N GLY A 342 25.76 -8.36 8.93
CA GLY A 342 25.84 -8.73 7.52
C GLY A 342 26.37 -10.14 7.27
N GLY A 343 26.56 -10.95 8.29
CA GLY A 343 26.96 -12.34 8.15
C GLY A 343 25.91 -13.19 7.44
N SER A 344 26.35 -14.07 6.57
CA SER A 344 25.51 -15.06 5.90
C SER A 344 25.89 -16.48 6.33
N SER A 345 25.11 -17.47 5.85
CA SER A 345 25.41 -18.89 6.09
C SER A 345 26.81 -19.32 5.59
N ILE A 346 27.34 -18.63 4.59
CA ILE A 346 28.69 -18.94 4.04
C ILE A 346 29.76 -18.45 5.01
N GLU A 347 29.63 -17.24 5.54
CA GLU A 347 30.55 -16.69 6.54
C GLU A 347 30.45 -17.48 7.85
N LEU A 348 29.25 -17.97 8.22
CA LEU A 348 29.08 -18.80 9.42
C LEU A 348 29.83 -20.14 9.32
N VAL A 349 29.87 -20.76 8.12
CA VAL A 349 30.69 -21.96 7.86
C VAL A 349 32.18 -21.67 8.01
N ARG A 350 32.66 -20.49 7.59
CA ARG A 350 34.06 -20.07 7.79
C ARG A 350 34.39 -19.90 9.26
N ILE A 351 33.46 -19.32 10.03
CA ILE A 351 33.60 -19.21 11.48
C ILE A 351 33.64 -20.57 12.14
N GLN A 352 32.75 -21.50 11.75
CA GLN A 352 32.74 -22.88 12.24
C GLN A 352 34.13 -23.54 12.05
N GLN A 353 34.66 -23.52 10.82
CA GLN A 353 35.95 -24.12 10.51
C GLN A 353 37.09 -23.52 11.33
N ALA A 354 37.08 -22.19 11.52
CA ALA A 354 38.09 -21.51 12.32
C ALA A 354 37.96 -21.87 13.82
N LEU A 355 36.76 -21.99 14.34
CA LEU A 355 36.50 -22.42 15.73
C LEU A 355 36.93 -23.87 15.95
N GLU A 356 36.60 -24.79 15.06
CA GLU A 356 37.01 -26.19 15.12
C GLU A 356 38.55 -26.34 15.11
N ALA A 357 39.22 -25.51 14.30
CA ALA A 357 40.72 -25.46 14.29
C ALA A 357 41.28 -24.93 15.62
N ILE A 358 40.62 -24.04 16.33
CA ILE A 358 41.04 -23.47 17.59
C ILE A 358 40.82 -24.43 18.77
N ILE A 359 39.67 -25.12 18.80
CA ILE A 359 39.26 -25.98 19.94
C ILE A 359 39.59 -27.46 19.72
N GLY A 360 39.86 -27.89 18.47
CA GLY A 360 40.19 -29.28 18.13
C GLY A 360 39.02 -30.26 18.17
N GLN A 361 37.79 -29.76 18.17
CA GLN A 361 36.55 -30.57 18.20
C GLN A 361 35.59 -30.06 17.12
N GLU A 362 34.74 -30.95 16.60
CA GLU A 362 33.67 -30.59 15.65
C GLU A 362 32.55 -29.82 16.35
N ILE A 363 32.08 -28.73 15.76
CA ILE A 363 30.95 -27.92 16.21
C ILE A 363 29.81 -28.08 15.22
N PRO A 364 28.63 -28.61 15.59
CA PRO A 364 27.49 -28.66 14.69
C PRO A 364 27.10 -27.27 14.21
N ILE A 365 27.03 -27.05 12.87
CA ILE A 365 26.69 -25.74 12.30
C ILE A 365 25.31 -25.23 12.79
N VAL A 366 24.40 -26.17 13.09
CA VAL A 366 23.07 -25.85 13.61
C VAL A 366 23.12 -25.15 15.00
N ASP A 367 24.13 -25.46 15.79
CA ASP A 367 24.32 -24.82 17.10
C ASP A 367 24.79 -23.38 16.94
N LEU A 368 25.68 -23.10 15.98
CA LEU A 368 26.12 -21.74 15.70
C LEU A 368 25.00 -20.84 15.16
N PHE A 369 24.02 -21.40 14.44
CA PHE A 369 22.82 -20.65 14.05
C PHE A 369 21.97 -20.19 15.24
N ARG A 370 22.07 -20.88 16.39
CA ARG A 370 21.34 -20.56 17.61
C ARG A 370 22.10 -19.62 18.54
N LEU A 371 23.36 -19.36 18.24
CA LEU A 371 24.28 -18.56 19.02
C LEU A 371 24.69 -17.30 18.23
N PRO A 372 23.78 -16.34 18.09
CA PRO A 372 23.97 -15.22 17.17
C PRO A 372 25.01 -14.19 17.65
N THR A 373 25.46 -14.21 18.90
CA THR A 373 26.41 -13.25 19.45
C THR A 373 27.74 -13.90 19.87
N ILE A 374 28.81 -13.10 19.90
CA ILE A 374 30.11 -13.56 20.40
C ILE A 374 30.01 -14.02 21.86
N ALA A 375 29.20 -13.35 22.67
CA ALA A 375 28.99 -13.74 24.07
C ALA A 375 28.35 -15.13 24.18
N ASP A 376 27.38 -15.46 23.32
CA ASP A 376 26.74 -16.77 23.28
C ASP A 376 27.70 -17.86 22.81
N VAL A 377 28.46 -17.57 21.75
CA VAL A 377 29.50 -18.51 21.25
C VAL A 377 30.58 -18.75 22.31
N ALA A 378 31.04 -17.72 22.98
CA ALA A 378 32.04 -17.85 24.04
C ALA A 378 31.55 -18.71 25.20
N ARG A 379 30.31 -18.49 25.64
CA ARG A 379 29.65 -19.30 26.70
C ARG A 379 29.53 -20.75 26.29
N TYR A 380 29.07 -21.02 25.08
CA TYR A 380 28.95 -22.37 24.53
C TYR A 380 30.31 -23.09 24.50
N LEU A 381 31.38 -22.41 24.07
CA LEU A 381 32.70 -23.00 24.02
C LEU A 381 33.27 -23.24 25.41
N ASP A 382 33.05 -22.37 26.39
CA ASP A 382 33.47 -22.57 27.78
C ASP A 382 32.79 -23.78 28.39
N GLU A 383 31.50 -24.02 28.08
CA GLU A 383 30.76 -25.22 28.54
C GLU A 383 31.23 -26.53 27.88
N GLN A 384 31.81 -26.49 26.68
CA GLN A 384 32.34 -27.68 26.00
C GLN A 384 33.78 -28.02 26.40
N LEU A 385 34.52 -27.03 26.93
CA LEU A 385 35.93 -27.17 27.33
C LEU A 385 36.09 -27.59 28.80
N HIS A 386 35.00 -27.62 29.57
CA HIS A 386 34.96 -28.08 30.97
C HIS A 386 34.04 -29.28 31.14
#